data_b1dc2128f44420ee600652aaefb897fe
#
_entry.id   b1dc2128f44420ee600652aaefb897fe
#
_cell.length_a   1.000
_cell.length_b   1.000
_cell.length_c   1.000
_cell.angle_alpha   90.00
_cell.angle_beta   90.00
_cell.angle_gamma   90.00
#
_symmetry.space_group_name_H-M   'P 1'
#
loop_
_entity.id
_entity.type
_entity.pdbx_description
1 polymer ?
#
loop_
_entity_poly.entity_id
_entity_poly.type
_entity_poly.pdbx_seq_one_letter_code
_entity_poly.pdbx_strand_id
1 'polypeptide(L)'
;MDAAEAGQVERLRRVLDEEAQHHSRLRADFANLQRRVAQERDAARRDGRRAALLPVLSVLDTLERALAAGSSDSDFYEGVAATHRLFIRALREAGAEAVESVGRAFDPQLHEAVATVPSSGVEPGTVAREVRRGWRVGNELLRPAQVVVATDPEPAEWR
;
A
#
# COMPACT_ATOMS: atom_id res chain seq x y z
N MET A 1 61.87 -6.75 34.90
CA MET A 1 61.11 -6.07 33.81
C MET A 1 61.73 -4.71 33.66
N ASP A 2 62.45 -4.54 32.56
CA ASP A 2 63.17 -3.31 32.26
C ASP A 2 62.17 -2.18 31.95
N ALA A 3 62.51 -0.92 32.27
CA ALA A 3 61.64 0.25 31.98
C ALA A 3 61.30 0.38 30.49
N ALA A 4 62.18 -0.10 29.62
CA ALA A 4 61.97 -0.15 28.18
C ALA A 4 60.86 -1.18 27.78
N GLU A 5 60.85 -2.33 28.42
CA GLU A 5 59.83 -3.38 28.21
C GLU A 5 58.42 -2.91 28.70
N ALA A 6 58.36 -2.24 29.86
CA ALA A 6 57.13 -1.65 30.38
C ALA A 6 56.54 -0.58 29.44
N GLY A 7 57.37 0.27 28.85
CA GLY A 7 56.98 1.28 27.89
C GLY A 7 56.50 0.66 26.54
N GLN A 8 57.04 -0.47 26.15
CA GLN A 8 56.60 -1.18 24.96
C GLN A 8 55.24 -1.88 25.15
N VAL A 9 55.04 -2.49 26.31
CA VAL A 9 53.76 -3.10 26.68
C VAL A 9 52.64 -2.05 26.72
N GLU A 10 52.90 -0.88 27.28
CA GLU A 10 51.91 0.19 27.35
C GLU A 10 51.55 0.73 25.95
N ARG A 11 52.52 0.87 25.04
CA ARG A 11 52.27 1.25 23.63
C ARG A 11 51.41 0.21 22.91
N LEU A 12 51.72 -1.09 23.08
CA LEU A 12 50.96 -2.17 22.48
C LEU A 12 49.49 -2.20 22.99
N ARG A 13 49.30 -1.96 24.29
CA ARG A 13 47.96 -1.85 24.87
C ARG A 13 47.13 -0.75 24.24
N ARG A 14 47.73 0.47 24.10
CA ARG A 14 47.03 1.60 23.43
C ARG A 14 46.64 1.27 22.00
N VAL A 15 47.54 0.67 21.24
CA VAL A 15 47.22 0.26 19.85
C VAL A 15 46.09 -0.78 19.82
N LEU A 16 46.11 -1.76 20.72
CA LEU A 16 45.04 -2.75 20.84
C LEU A 16 43.69 -2.12 21.23
N ASP A 17 43.69 -1.15 22.14
CA ASP A 17 42.48 -0.45 22.55
C ASP A 17 41.93 0.43 21.40
N GLU A 18 42.78 1.10 20.64
CA GLU A 18 42.43 1.88 19.46
C GLU A 18 41.83 0.98 18.38
N GLU A 19 42.48 -0.14 18.09
CA GLU A 19 41.96 -1.14 17.14
C GLU A 19 40.62 -1.77 17.60
N ALA A 20 40.49 -2.09 18.88
CA ALA A 20 39.23 -2.60 19.42
C ALA A 20 38.06 -1.60 19.27
N GLN A 21 38.36 -0.29 19.53
CA GLN A 21 37.37 0.76 19.31
C GLN A 21 37.04 0.94 17.84
N HIS A 22 38.04 0.90 16.94
CA HIS A 22 37.84 0.96 15.50
C HIS A 22 36.98 -0.21 15.00
N HIS A 23 37.29 -1.43 15.42
CA HIS A 23 36.49 -2.62 15.12
C HIS A 23 35.04 -2.51 15.64
N SER A 24 34.85 -1.97 16.83
CA SER A 24 33.51 -1.76 17.39
C SER A 24 32.69 -0.79 16.54
N ARG A 25 33.30 0.35 16.14
CA ARG A 25 32.65 1.32 15.24
C ARG A 25 32.32 0.70 13.88
N LEU A 26 33.26 -0.01 13.27
CA LEU A 26 33.06 -0.66 11.97
C LEU A 26 31.92 -1.68 12.02
N ARG A 27 31.81 -2.45 13.11
CA ARG A 27 30.67 -3.39 13.30
C ARG A 27 29.34 -2.64 13.40
N ALA A 28 29.30 -1.52 14.12
CA ALA A 28 28.09 -0.71 14.23
C ALA A 28 27.69 -0.10 12.87
N ASP A 29 28.66 0.42 12.12
CA ASP A 29 28.44 0.98 10.79
C ASP A 29 27.97 -0.09 9.80
N PHE A 30 28.57 -1.28 9.86
CA PHE A 30 28.15 -2.41 9.03
C PHE A 30 26.71 -2.85 9.35
N ALA A 31 26.36 -2.95 10.64
CA ALA A 31 24.99 -3.29 11.06
C ALA A 31 23.96 -2.21 10.61
N ASN A 32 24.36 -0.93 10.66
CA ASN A 32 23.53 0.16 10.17
C ASN A 32 23.35 0.10 8.64
N LEU A 33 24.44 -0.17 7.90
CA LEU A 33 24.41 -0.35 6.46
C LEU A 33 23.49 -1.53 6.07
N GLN A 34 23.63 -2.68 6.72
CA GLN A 34 22.78 -3.84 6.46
C GLN A 34 21.28 -3.51 6.65
N ARG A 35 20.94 -2.80 7.74
CA ARG A 35 19.55 -2.38 8.00
C ARG A 35 19.04 -1.45 6.91
N ARG A 36 19.87 -0.46 6.50
CA ARG A 36 19.52 0.47 5.44
C ARG A 36 19.30 -0.25 4.10
N VAL A 37 20.23 -1.13 3.70
CA VAL A 37 20.11 -1.91 2.46
C VAL A 37 18.86 -2.80 2.47
N ALA A 38 18.52 -3.42 3.60
CA ALA A 38 17.29 -4.20 3.73
C ALA A 38 16.04 -3.33 3.52
N GLN A 39 15.99 -2.15 4.15
CA GLN A 39 14.89 -1.19 4.01
C GLN A 39 14.75 -0.67 2.56
N GLU A 40 15.87 -0.29 1.93
CA GLU A 40 15.91 0.17 0.53
C GLU A 40 15.43 -0.93 -0.43
N ARG A 41 15.85 -2.18 -0.18
CA ARG A 41 15.42 -3.33 -0.99
C ARG A 41 13.92 -3.61 -0.85
N ASP A 42 13.37 -3.50 0.36
CA ASP A 42 11.95 -3.69 0.59
C ASP A 42 11.13 -2.53 0.00
N ALA A 43 11.62 -1.29 0.08
CA ALA A 43 11.01 -0.14 -0.59
C ALA A 43 10.99 -0.33 -2.11
N ALA A 44 12.14 -0.67 -2.72
CA ALA A 44 12.23 -0.90 -4.16
C ALA A 44 11.30 -2.03 -4.64
N ARG A 45 11.13 -3.09 -3.84
CA ARG A 45 10.17 -4.17 -4.14
C ARG A 45 8.72 -3.69 -4.10
N ARG A 46 8.37 -2.86 -3.12
CA ARG A 46 7.03 -2.26 -3.03
C ARG A 46 6.76 -1.37 -4.23
N ASP A 47 7.68 -0.45 -4.51
CA ASP A 47 7.55 0.50 -5.62
C ASP A 47 7.45 -0.22 -6.97
N GLY A 48 8.28 -1.23 -7.21
CA GLY A 48 8.21 -2.06 -8.41
C GLY A 48 6.87 -2.79 -8.56
N ARG A 49 6.35 -3.35 -7.46
CA ARG A 49 5.03 -4.00 -7.45
C ARG A 49 3.91 -3.01 -7.75
N ARG A 50 3.94 -1.85 -7.12
CA ARG A 50 2.96 -0.78 -7.35
C ARG A 50 3.00 -0.30 -8.80
N ALA A 51 4.19 -0.05 -9.34
CA ALA A 51 4.37 0.38 -10.73
C ALA A 51 3.85 -0.66 -11.74
N ALA A 52 4.01 -1.95 -11.45
CA ALA A 52 3.50 -3.02 -12.29
C ALA A 52 1.97 -3.19 -12.22
N LEU A 53 1.38 -3.06 -11.02
CA LEU A 53 -0.04 -3.35 -10.81
C LEU A 53 -0.96 -2.17 -11.17
N LEU A 54 -0.54 -0.91 -10.99
CA LEU A 54 -1.40 0.24 -11.28
C LEU A 54 -1.92 0.30 -12.73
N PRO A 55 -1.13 0.07 -13.78
CA PRO A 55 -1.63 0.01 -15.15
C PRO A 55 -2.64 -1.13 -15.35
N VAL A 56 -2.39 -2.27 -14.72
CA VAL A 56 -3.26 -3.46 -14.77
C VAL A 56 -4.63 -3.17 -14.16
N LEU A 57 -4.67 -2.43 -13.04
CA LEU A 57 -5.93 -2.00 -12.42
C LEU A 57 -6.73 -1.05 -13.33
N SER A 58 -6.09 -0.27 -14.19
CA SER A 58 -6.78 0.59 -15.16
C SER A 58 -7.48 -0.20 -16.25
N VAL A 59 -6.92 -1.35 -16.66
CA VAL A 59 -7.57 -2.30 -17.56
C VAL A 59 -8.80 -2.92 -16.89
N LEU A 60 -8.68 -3.31 -15.62
CA LEU A 60 -9.80 -3.84 -14.84
C LEU A 60 -10.95 -2.83 -14.75
N ASP A 61 -10.67 -1.56 -14.47
CA ASP A 61 -11.71 -0.50 -14.42
C ASP A 61 -12.46 -0.38 -15.76
N THR A 62 -11.77 -0.59 -16.87
CA THR A 62 -12.38 -0.56 -18.20
C THR A 62 -13.31 -1.76 -18.42
N LEU A 63 -12.91 -2.95 -17.96
CA LEU A 63 -13.76 -4.14 -17.98
C LEU A 63 -15.00 -3.97 -17.08
N GLU A 64 -14.84 -3.43 -15.88
CA GLU A 64 -15.96 -3.15 -14.96
C GLU A 64 -16.96 -2.15 -15.57
N ARG A 65 -16.44 -1.12 -16.24
CA ARG A 65 -17.28 -0.14 -16.94
C ARG A 65 -18.03 -0.77 -18.12
N ALA A 66 -17.36 -1.64 -18.89
CA ALA A 66 -18.01 -2.35 -20.00
C ALA A 66 -19.14 -3.26 -19.48
N LEU A 67 -18.92 -3.97 -18.37
CA LEU A 67 -19.96 -4.79 -17.74
C LEU A 67 -21.12 -3.94 -17.20
N ALA A 68 -20.82 -2.78 -16.58
CA ALA A 68 -21.86 -1.87 -16.08
C ALA A 68 -22.70 -1.25 -17.18
N ALA A 69 -22.13 -1.04 -18.38
CA ALA A 69 -22.86 -0.53 -19.55
C ALA A 69 -23.85 -1.57 -20.11
N GLY A 70 -23.66 -2.84 -19.80
CA GLY A 70 -24.47 -3.94 -20.32
C GLY A 70 -24.21 -4.22 -21.81
N SER A 71 -24.85 -5.28 -22.31
CA SER A 71 -24.87 -5.64 -23.73
C SER A 71 -26.18 -6.41 -24.05
N SER A 72 -26.71 -6.17 -25.21
CA SER A 72 -27.81 -7.00 -25.74
C SER A 72 -27.35 -8.36 -26.26
N ASP A 73 -26.07 -8.51 -26.54
CA ASP A 73 -25.41 -9.77 -26.90
C ASP A 73 -24.97 -10.50 -25.63
N SER A 74 -25.74 -11.55 -25.29
CA SER A 74 -25.51 -12.38 -24.10
C SER A 74 -24.15 -13.07 -24.10
N ASP A 75 -23.72 -13.60 -25.24
CA ASP A 75 -22.52 -14.41 -25.37
C ASP A 75 -21.28 -13.49 -25.22
N PHE A 76 -21.35 -12.31 -25.82
CA PHE A 76 -20.30 -11.29 -25.63
C PHE A 76 -20.21 -10.84 -24.17
N TYR A 77 -21.36 -10.56 -23.54
CA TYR A 77 -21.39 -10.15 -22.13
C TYR A 77 -20.81 -11.23 -21.21
N GLU A 78 -21.18 -12.48 -21.41
CA GLU A 78 -20.65 -13.62 -20.65
C GLU A 78 -19.13 -13.78 -20.85
N GLY A 79 -18.61 -13.59 -22.05
CA GLY A 79 -17.19 -13.61 -22.35
C GLY A 79 -16.41 -12.53 -21.60
N VAL A 80 -16.94 -11.29 -21.59
CA VAL A 80 -16.34 -10.19 -20.82
C VAL A 80 -16.40 -10.46 -19.32
N ALA A 81 -17.51 -10.97 -18.80
CA ALA A 81 -17.68 -11.31 -17.40
C ALA A 81 -16.72 -12.46 -16.98
N ALA A 82 -16.51 -13.45 -17.83
CA ALA A 82 -15.55 -14.52 -17.60
C ALA A 82 -14.11 -13.96 -17.53
N THR A 83 -13.75 -13.09 -18.45
CA THR A 83 -12.46 -12.41 -18.49
C THR A 83 -12.25 -11.59 -17.21
N HIS A 84 -13.24 -10.81 -16.78
CA HIS A 84 -13.20 -10.05 -15.54
C HIS A 84 -12.94 -10.98 -14.32
N ARG A 85 -13.66 -12.12 -14.22
CA ARG A 85 -13.44 -13.08 -13.13
C ARG A 85 -12.02 -13.65 -13.11
N LEU A 86 -11.46 -13.97 -14.28
CA LEU A 86 -10.08 -14.43 -14.39
C LEU A 86 -9.08 -13.35 -13.95
N PHE A 87 -9.35 -12.12 -14.32
CA PHE A 87 -8.51 -10.97 -13.95
C PHE A 87 -8.48 -10.73 -12.43
N ILE A 88 -9.65 -10.76 -11.78
CA ILE A 88 -9.74 -10.68 -10.31
C ILE A 88 -8.98 -11.83 -9.64
N ARG A 89 -9.06 -13.04 -10.19
CA ARG A 89 -8.31 -14.19 -9.67
C ARG A 89 -6.80 -13.97 -9.78
N ALA A 90 -6.31 -13.55 -10.94
CA ALA A 90 -4.89 -13.27 -11.15
C ALA A 90 -4.36 -12.17 -10.21
N LEU A 91 -5.14 -11.11 -9.97
CA LEU A 91 -4.80 -10.08 -9.00
C LEU A 91 -4.68 -10.64 -7.57
N ARG A 92 -5.62 -11.50 -7.15
CA ARG A 92 -5.57 -12.17 -5.84
C ARG A 92 -4.35 -13.08 -5.71
N GLU A 93 -4.01 -13.84 -6.75
CA GLU A 93 -2.81 -14.67 -6.78
C GLU A 93 -1.53 -13.83 -6.70
N ALA A 94 -1.53 -12.62 -7.25
CA ALA A 94 -0.46 -11.63 -7.09
C ALA A 94 -0.45 -10.95 -5.70
N GLY A 95 -1.40 -11.32 -4.82
CA GLY A 95 -1.56 -10.78 -3.47
C GLY A 95 -2.29 -9.44 -3.41
N ALA A 96 -2.94 -9.01 -4.51
CA ALA A 96 -3.77 -7.81 -4.50
C ALA A 96 -5.18 -8.12 -4.02
N GLU A 97 -5.69 -7.33 -3.09
CA GLU A 97 -7.02 -7.45 -2.51
C GLU A 97 -7.81 -6.16 -2.72
N ALA A 98 -9.10 -6.29 -3.01
CA ALA A 98 -9.99 -5.15 -3.07
C ALA A 98 -10.23 -4.58 -1.67
N VAL A 99 -10.32 -3.25 -1.58
CA VAL A 99 -10.76 -2.56 -0.37
C VAL A 99 -12.28 -2.70 -0.26
N GLU A 100 -12.77 -3.24 0.85
CA GLU A 100 -14.21 -3.30 1.13
C GLU A 100 -14.68 -1.94 1.62
N SER A 101 -15.35 -1.19 0.77
CA SER A 101 -15.73 0.20 1.04
C SER A 101 -17.22 0.37 1.36
N VAL A 102 -18.11 -0.23 0.56
CA VAL A 102 -19.57 -0.01 0.66
C VAL A 102 -20.12 -0.47 2.01
N GLY A 103 -20.86 0.40 2.68
CA GLY A 103 -21.44 0.14 4.00
C GLY A 103 -20.45 0.26 5.17
N ARG A 104 -19.19 0.65 4.90
CA ARG A 104 -18.17 0.93 5.92
C ARG A 104 -18.10 2.42 6.22
N ALA A 105 -17.63 2.80 7.41
CA ALA A 105 -17.30 4.17 7.71
C ALA A 105 -16.23 4.71 6.75
N PHE A 106 -16.35 5.96 6.36
CA PHE A 106 -15.34 6.61 5.52
C PHE A 106 -14.01 6.69 6.26
N ASP A 107 -12.96 6.18 5.65
CA ASP A 107 -11.58 6.24 6.15
C ASP A 107 -10.70 6.94 5.12
N PRO A 108 -10.15 8.14 5.42
CA PRO A 108 -9.28 8.87 4.49
C PRO A 108 -8.00 8.10 4.09
N GLN A 109 -7.59 7.08 4.84
CA GLN A 109 -6.42 6.27 4.49
C GLN A 109 -6.72 5.24 3.39
N LEU A 110 -7.99 4.84 3.23
CA LEU A 110 -8.44 3.81 2.29
C LEU A 110 -9.32 4.36 1.19
N HIS A 111 -9.99 5.50 1.43
CA HIS A 111 -11.05 6.04 0.59
C HIS A 111 -10.74 7.46 0.13
N GLU A 112 -11.15 7.76 -1.10
CA GLU A 112 -11.19 9.09 -1.70
C GLU A 112 -12.65 9.46 -1.94
N ALA A 113 -13.21 10.41 -1.18
CA ALA A 113 -14.57 10.89 -1.38
C ALA A 113 -14.64 11.76 -2.64
N VAL A 114 -15.36 11.31 -3.66
CA VAL A 114 -15.55 12.04 -4.92
C VAL A 114 -16.88 12.78 -4.99
N ALA A 115 -17.85 12.39 -4.14
CA ALA A 115 -19.14 13.06 -4.00
C ALA A 115 -19.75 12.71 -2.63
N THR A 116 -20.77 13.47 -2.26
CA THR A 116 -21.62 13.19 -1.13
C THR A 116 -23.08 13.05 -1.58
N VAL A 117 -23.88 12.29 -0.81
CA VAL A 117 -25.32 12.16 -1.01
C VAL A 117 -26.03 12.30 0.34
N PRO A 118 -27.24 12.88 0.39
CA PRO A 118 -28.04 12.85 1.61
C PRO A 118 -28.27 11.43 2.08
N SER A 119 -28.14 11.17 3.36
CA SER A 119 -28.37 9.84 3.92
C SER A 119 -29.82 9.42 3.72
N SER A 120 -30.01 8.27 3.07
CA SER A 120 -31.30 7.61 2.96
C SER A 120 -31.16 6.15 3.40
N GLY A 121 -31.33 5.92 4.72
CA GLY A 121 -31.24 4.57 5.29
C GLY A 121 -29.83 4.08 5.60
N VAL A 122 -28.80 4.93 5.47
CA VAL A 122 -27.39 4.66 5.83
C VAL A 122 -26.95 5.75 6.82
N GLU A 123 -26.13 5.38 7.79
CA GLU A 123 -25.59 6.33 8.77
C GLU A 123 -24.69 7.38 8.09
N PRO A 124 -24.82 8.69 8.43
CA PRO A 124 -23.91 9.72 7.94
C PRO A 124 -22.46 9.38 8.21
N GLY A 125 -21.56 9.70 7.28
CA GLY A 125 -20.15 9.31 7.34
C GLY A 125 -19.86 7.91 6.80
N THR A 126 -20.90 7.17 6.35
CA THR A 126 -20.76 5.84 5.75
C THR A 126 -20.59 5.93 4.24
N VAL A 127 -19.85 5.03 3.66
CA VAL A 127 -19.72 4.88 2.20
C VAL A 127 -21.02 4.33 1.62
N ALA A 128 -21.78 5.18 0.94
CA ALA A 128 -23.03 4.82 0.31
C ALA A 128 -22.83 4.01 -0.98
N ARG A 129 -21.78 4.34 -1.74
CA ARG A 129 -21.49 3.69 -3.04
C ARG A 129 -20.00 3.80 -3.37
N GLU A 130 -19.46 2.75 -3.98
CA GLU A 130 -18.13 2.74 -4.59
C GLU A 130 -18.27 3.12 -6.08
N VAL A 131 -17.48 4.12 -6.51
CA VAL A 131 -17.41 4.59 -7.91
C VAL A 131 -16.27 3.87 -8.63
N ARG A 132 -15.16 3.68 -7.93
CA ARG A 132 -13.97 3.01 -8.42
C ARG A 132 -13.36 2.21 -7.30
N ARG A 133 -13.06 0.94 -7.58
CA ARG A 133 -12.57 0.01 -6.58
C ARG A 133 -11.15 0.36 -6.09
N GLY A 134 -11.00 0.39 -4.76
CA GLY A 134 -9.70 0.48 -4.10
C GLY A 134 -8.98 -0.87 -4.11
N TRP A 135 -7.66 -0.84 -4.07
CA TRP A 135 -6.82 -2.04 -4.06
C TRP A 135 -5.63 -1.89 -3.13
N ARG A 136 -5.26 -2.97 -2.44
CA ARG A 136 -4.10 -3.07 -1.55
C ARG A 136 -3.33 -4.37 -1.79
N VAL A 137 -2.06 -4.42 -1.35
CA VAL A 137 -1.26 -5.65 -1.25
C VAL A 137 -0.72 -5.73 0.19
N GLY A 138 -1.24 -6.69 0.95
CA GLY A 138 -1.00 -6.71 2.39
C GLY A 138 -1.46 -5.40 3.05
N ASN A 139 -0.55 -4.70 3.73
CA ASN A 139 -0.84 -3.40 4.36
C ASN A 139 -0.58 -2.19 3.45
N GLU A 140 -0.13 -2.41 2.22
CA GLU A 140 0.21 -1.33 1.30
C GLU A 140 -0.97 -1.00 0.38
N LEU A 141 -1.46 0.25 0.43
CA LEU A 141 -2.49 0.74 -0.46
C LEU A 141 -1.89 1.00 -1.85
N LEU A 142 -2.37 0.30 -2.88
CA LEU A 142 -2.02 0.56 -4.28
C LEU A 142 -2.73 1.81 -4.78
N ARG A 143 -4.04 1.91 -4.52
CA ARG A 143 -4.88 3.08 -4.79
C ARG A 143 -6.10 3.08 -3.86
N PRO A 144 -6.58 4.26 -3.43
CA PRO A 144 -7.80 4.37 -2.64
C PRO A 144 -9.04 3.97 -3.46
N ALA A 145 -10.10 3.58 -2.75
CA ALA A 145 -11.42 3.46 -3.36
C ALA A 145 -12.03 4.84 -3.54
N GLN A 146 -12.50 5.17 -4.74
CA GLN A 146 -13.28 6.37 -4.97
C GLN A 146 -14.73 6.11 -4.59
N VAL A 147 -15.22 6.88 -3.62
CA VAL A 147 -16.49 6.60 -2.96
C VAL A 147 -17.40 7.82 -2.91
N VAL A 148 -18.70 7.54 -2.82
CA VAL A 148 -19.73 8.52 -2.45
C VAL A 148 -20.08 8.29 -1.00
N VAL A 149 -20.01 9.35 -0.19
CA VAL A 149 -20.24 9.28 1.26
C VAL A 149 -21.62 9.83 1.60
N ALA A 150 -22.34 9.13 2.46
CA ALA A 150 -23.60 9.61 3.01
C ALA A 150 -23.33 10.77 3.98
N THR A 151 -24.07 11.86 3.84
CA THR A 151 -24.04 13.02 4.76
C THR A 151 -25.39 13.21 5.40
N ASP A 152 -25.45 13.97 6.49
CA ASP A 152 -26.72 14.39 7.04
C ASP A 152 -27.58 15.03 5.94
N PRO A 153 -28.89 14.78 5.90
CA PRO A 153 -29.77 15.48 4.98
C PRO A 153 -29.65 16.98 5.25
N GLU A 154 -29.43 17.77 4.20
CA GLU A 154 -29.46 19.22 4.36
C GLU A 154 -30.77 19.62 5.07
N PRO A 155 -30.71 20.47 6.12
CA PRO A 155 -31.92 20.98 6.74
C PRO A 155 -32.73 21.64 5.63
N ALA A 156 -34.00 21.26 5.49
CA ALA A 156 -34.92 21.81 4.52
C ALA A 156 -34.89 23.33 4.69
N GLU A 157 -34.18 24.05 3.80
CA GLU A 157 -34.22 25.50 3.78
C GLU A 157 -35.64 25.91 3.50
N TRP A 158 -36.16 26.70 4.41
CA TRP A 158 -37.47 27.33 4.42
C TRP A 158 -37.69 28.07 3.08
N ARG A 159 -38.57 27.56 2.24
CA ARG A 159 -39.16 28.34 1.15
C ARG A 159 -40.35 29.12 1.69
#